data_0237e1044091a8157a7b76ba24661db3
#
_entry.id   0237e1044091a8157a7b76ba24661db3
#
_cell.length_a   1.000
_cell.length_b   1.000
_cell.length_c   1.000
_cell.angle_alpha   90.00
_cell.angle_beta   90.00
_cell.angle_gamma   90.00
#
_symmetry.space_group_name_H-M   'P 1'
#
loop_
_entity.id
_entity.type
_entity.pdbx_description
1 polymer ?
#
loop_
_entity_poly.entity_id
_entity_poly.type
_entity_poly.pdbx_seq_one_letter_code
_entity_poly.pdbx_strand_id
1 'polypeptide(L)'
;MNKRNWQKFFQDEAQRYLDNCFTKNTENEIIFLINELNLKEGDSIIDIGCGTGRHSIELAKRGYNVTGIDLSECMLERAIEKAKEAKVKVEFIKADARELKFKKEFDLALIICGGGFPLMETDEMNFMILQSAVRSLNDKGKLILTTLNGLFPLFHSVKDFINSENTGDD
;
A
#
# COMPACT_ATOMS: atom_id res chain seq x y z
N MET A 1 19.06 -4.85 8.10
CA MET A 1 18.20 -4.14 9.06
C MET A 1 17.24 -5.15 9.67
N ASN A 2 17.19 -5.28 10.99
CA ASN A 2 16.51 -6.40 11.66
C ASN A 2 14.99 -6.28 11.52
N LYS A 3 14.27 -7.39 11.23
CA LYS A 3 12.80 -7.50 11.07
C LYS A 3 11.98 -6.75 12.15
N ARG A 4 12.52 -6.67 13.38
CA ARG A 4 11.92 -5.93 14.50
C ARG A 4 11.93 -4.40 14.33
N ASN A 5 12.83 -3.83 13.53
CA ASN A 5 12.97 -2.39 13.39
C ASN A 5 11.87 -1.79 12.51
N TRP A 6 11.47 -2.47 11.43
CA TRP A 6 10.38 -1.98 10.56
C TRP A 6 9.02 -2.05 11.24
N GLN A 7 8.73 -3.17 11.93
CA GLN A 7 7.47 -3.29 12.68
C GLN A 7 7.36 -2.20 13.75
N LYS A 8 8.45 -1.98 14.51
CA LYS A 8 8.48 -0.93 15.52
C LYS A 8 8.36 0.47 14.91
N PHE A 9 9.07 0.72 13.81
CA PHE A 9 8.98 1.99 13.09
C PHE A 9 7.53 2.29 12.69
N PHE A 10 6.84 1.38 12.03
CA PHE A 10 5.44 1.58 11.64
C PHE A 10 4.47 1.62 12.83
N GLN A 11 4.78 0.98 13.95
CA GLN A 11 4.02 1.14 15.18
C GLN A 11 4.14 2.56 15.74
N ASP A 12 5.36 3.10 15.79
CA ASP A 12 5.62 4.44 16.31
C ASP A 12 5.11 5.54 15.35
N GLU A 13 5.14 5.30 14.04
CA GLU A 13 4.73 6.25 13.00
C GLU A 13 3.22 6.23 12.69
N ALA A 14 2.47 5.23 13.14
CA ALA A 14 1.05 5.08 12.76
C ALA A 14 0.19 6.33 13.02
N GLN A 15 0.52 7.13 14.06
CA GLN A 15 -0.20 8.36 14.36
C GLN A 15 0.19 9.53 13.45
N ARG A 16 1.45 9.59 13.00
CA ARG A 16 2.02 10.68 12.20
C ARG A 16 2.03 10.40 10.71
N TYR A 17 1.81 9.14 10.33
CA TYR A 17 1.94 8.69 8.94
C TYR A 17 1.15 9.53 7.94
N LEU A 18 -0.01 10.05 8.34
CA LEU A 18 -0.86 10.87 7.47
C LEU A 18 -0.44 12.34 7.38
N ASP A 19 0.45 12.78 8.24
CA ASP A 19 1.00 14.13 8.16
C ASP A 19 2.07 14.24 7.07
N ASN A 20 2.54 13.08 6.56
CA ASN A 20 3.52 13.04 5.48
C ASN A 20 2.95 13.61 4.17
N CYS A 21 3.75 14.39 3.47
CA CYS A 21 3.36 15.08 2.24
C CYS A 21 2.87 14.11 1.14
N PHE A 22 3.47 12.94 1.01
CA PHE A 22 3.11 11.93 0.03
C PHE A 22 1.72 11.29 0.26
N THR A 23 1.08 11.51 1.41
CA THR A 23 -0.27 11.01 1.66
C THR A 23 -1.37 11.95 1.16
N LYS A 24 -1.04 13.19 0.82
CA LYS A 24 -2.02 14.26 0.48
C LYS A 24 -2.65 14.09 -0.90
N ASN A 25 -2.03 13.33 -1.80
CA ASN A 25 -2.49 13.19 -3.19
C ASN A 25 -3.27 11.89 -3.47
N THR A 26 -3.70 11.19 -2.44
CA THR A 26 -4.36 9.86 -2.54
C THR A 26 -5.54 9.86 -3.51
N GLU A 27 -6.35 10.89 -3.51
CA GLU A 27 -7.52 10.99 -4.39
C GLU A 27 -7.13 10.98 -5.87
N ASN A 28 -6.16 11.81 -6.25
CA ASN A 28 -5.67 11.88 -7.62
C ASN A 28 -4.96 10.58 -8.04
N GLU A 29 -4.21 9.94 -7.12
CA GLU A 29 -3.59 8.63 -7.35
C GLU A 29 -4.67 7.59 -7.70
N ILE A 30 -5.77 7.55 -6.96
CA ILE A 30 -6.87 6.61 -7.21
C ILE A 30 -7.60 6.94 -8.51
N ILE A 31 -7.88 8.21 -8.81
CA ILE A 31 -8.50 8.62 -10.08
C ILE A 31 -7.62 8.19 -11.26
N PHE A 32 -6.31 8.40 -11.17
CA PHE A 32 -5.36 7.96 -12.18
C PHE A 32 -5.42 6.44 -12.38
N LEU A 33 -5.37 5.65 -11.30
CA LEU A 33 -5.42 4.19 -11.37
C LEU A 33 -6.73 3.69 -12.00
N ILE A 34 -7.87 4.27 -11.62
CA ILE A 34 -9.17 3.89 -12.17
C ILE A 34 -9.20 4.10 -13.68
N ASN A 35 -8.74 5.27 -14.14
CA ASN A 35 -8.76 5.63 -15.56
C ASN A 35 -7.76 4.79 -16.37
N GLU A 36 -6.51 4.66 -15.90
CA GLU A 36 -5.45 3.93 -16.60
C GLU A 36 -5.75 2.44 -16.72
N LEU A 37 -6.33 1.86 -15.68
CA LEU A 37 -6.63 0.44 -15.63
C LEU A 37 -8.03 0.09 -16.15
N ASN A 38 -8.86 1.09 -16.44
CA ASN A 38 -10.27 0.93 -16.83
C ASN A 38 -11.03 0.05 -15.81
N LEU A 39 -10.88 0.37 -14.52
CA LEU A 39 -11.53 -0.36 -13.44
C LEU A 39 -13.05 -0.14 -13.50
N LYS A 40 -13.79 -1.17 -13.16
CA LYS A 40 -15.26 -1.15 -13.13
C LYS A 40 -15.75 -1.12 -11.70
N GLU A 41 -16.82 -0.41 -11.47
CA GLU A 41 -17.49 -0.45 -10.17
C GLU A 41 -17.80 -1.90 -9.76
N GLY A 42 -17.48 -2.25 -8.53
CA GLY A 42 -17.62 -3.61 -8.02
C GLY A 42 -16.41 -4.53 -8.23
N ASP A 43 -15.37 -4.10 -8.97
CA ASP A 43 -14.13 -4.87 -9.06
C ASP A 43 -13.56 -5.15 -7.67
N SER A 44 -12.98 -6.33 -7.49
CA SER A 44 -12.36 -6.78 -6.25
C SER A 44 -10.88 -6.40 -6.22
N ILE A 45 -10.48 -5.67 -5.20
CA ILE A 45 -9.12 -5.10 -5.09
C ILE A 45 -8.47 -5.54 -3.78
N ILE A 46 -7.23 -6.02 -3.88
CA ILE A 46 -6.38 -6.25 -2.71
C ILE A 46 -5.31 -5.17 -2.62
N ASP A 47 -5.24 -4.50 -1.46
CA ASP A 47 -4.24 -3.47 -1.13
C ASP A 47 -3.22 -4.07 -0.14
N ILE A 48 -2.05 -4.41 -0.64
CA ILE A 48 -1.00 -5.15 0.08
C ILE A 48 -0.02 -4.16 0.71
N GLY A 49 0.07 -4.18 2.04
CA GLY A 49 0.77 -3.16 2.83
C GLY A 49 -0.06 -1.88 2.92
N CYS A 50 -1.36 -2.02 3.14
CA CYS A 50 -2.32 -0.93 3.10
C CYS A 50 -2.09 0.16 4.17
N GLY A 51 -1.30 -0.12 5.21
CA GLY A 51 -1.02 0.80 6.30
C GLY A 51 -2.29 1.32 6.96
N THR A 52 -2.47 2.64 7.01
CA THR A 52 -3.66 3.30 7.57
C THR A 52 -4.87 3.30 6.62
N GLY A 53 -4.82 2.53 5.54
CA GLY A 53 -5.95 2.27 4.64
C GLY A 53 -6.31 3.43 3.70
N ARG A 54 -5.42 4.40 3.43
CA ARG A 54 -5.75 5.59 2.65
C ARG A 54 -6.27 5.25 1.24
N HIS A 55 -5.60 4.34 0.52
CA HIS A 55 -6.02 3.90 -0.82
C HIS A 55 -7.25 3.00 -0.74
N SER A 56 -7.24 2.05 0.20
CA SER A 56 -8.36 1.13 0.41
C SER A 56 -9.67 1.87 0.68
N ILE A 57 -9.65 2.89 1.54
CA ILE A 57 -10.82 3.69 1.89
C ILE A 57 -11.30 4.52 0.69
N GLU A 58 -10.36 5.11 -0.05
CA GLU A 58 -10.70 5.96 -1.20
C GLU A 58 -11.28 5.16 -2.36
N LEU A 59 -10.80 3.93 -2.58
CA LEU A 59 -11.39 2.97 -3.52
C LEU A 59 -12.80 2.53 -3.06
N ALA A 60 -12.96 2.21 -1.77
CA ALA A 60 -14.26 1.80 -1.25
C ALA A 60 -15.32 2.90 -1.36
N LYS A 61 -14.97 4.19 -1.21
CA LYS A 61 -15.86 5.33 -1.48
C LYS A 61 -16.39 5.36 -2.91
N ARG A 62 -15.64 4.77 -3.85
CA ARG A 62 -15.98 4.71 -5.28
C ARG A 62 -16.65 3.42 -5.70
N GLY A 63 -17.08 2.59 -4.73
CA GLY A 63 -17.87 1.38 -4.98
C GLY A 63 -17.06 0.12 -5.29
N TYR A 64 -15.74 0.11 -5.04
CA TYR A 64 -14.91 -1.09 -5.18
C TYR A 64 -15.00 -1.99 -3.95
N ASN A 65 -14.86 -3.30 -4.15
CA ASN A 65 -14.74 -4.28 -3.06
C ASN A 65 -13.29 -4.39 -2.63
N VAL A 66 -12.93 -3.87 -1.47
CA VAL A 66 -11.53 -3.73 -1.08
C VAL A 66 -11.20 -4.59 0.12
N THR A 67 -10.09 -5.33 0.01
CA THR A 67 -9.42 -6.05 1.10
C THR A 67 -8.04 -5.43 1.32
N GLY A 68 -7.81 -4.85 2.48
CA GLY A 68 -6.53 -4.27 2.90
C GLY A 68 -5.72 -5.24 3.75
N ILE A 69 -4.47 -5.47 3.39
CA ILE A 69 -3.55 -6.36 4.12
C ILE A 69 -2.41 -5.55 4.70
N ASP A 70 -2.15 -5.73 5.99
CA ASP A 70 -0.94 -5.19 6.62
C ASP A 70 -0.44 -6.12 7.74
N LEU A 71 0.84 -6.04 8.05
CA LEU A 71 1.45 -6.80 9.14
C LEU A 71 1.33 -6.07 10.48
N SER A 72 1.16 -4.75 10.46
CA SER A 72 1.07 -3.88 11.63
C SER A 72 -0.36 -3.77 12.14
N GLU A 73 -0.61 -4.29 13.31
CA GLU A 73 -1.93 -4.21 13.97
C GLU A 73 -2.35 -2.76 14.23
N CYS A 74 -1.42 -1.93 14.72
CA CYS A 74 -1.69 -0.51 14.98
C CYS A 74 -2.08 0.27 13.71
N MET A 75 -1.49 -0.08 12.55
CA MET A 75 -1.89 0.52 11.28
C MET A 75 -3.32 0.11 10.89
N LEU A 76 -3.65 -1.16 11.05
CA LEU A 76 -4.98 -1.67 10.74
C LEU A 76 -6.06 -1.12 11.68
N GLU A 77 -5.77 -0.95 12.96
CA GLU A 77 -6.69 -0.28 13.90
C GLU A 77 -7.04 1.13 13.40
N ARG A 78 -6.05 1.90 12.97
CA ARG A 78 -6.27 3.23 12.38
C ARG A 78 -7.05 3.17 11.06
N ALA A 79 -6.76 2.18 10.22
CA ALA A 79 -7.50 1.98 8.97
C ALA A 79 -8.97 1.69 9.24
N ILE A 80 -9.27 0.85 10.23
CA ILE A 80 -10.65 0.51 10.64
C ILE A 80 -11.38 1.75 11.19
N GLU A 81 -10.73 2.54 12.05
CA GLU A 81 -11.30 3.79 12.57
C GLU A 81 -11.69 4.74 11.44
N LYS A 82 -10.78 4.97 10.49
CA LYS A 82 -11.00 5.86 9.35
C LYS A 82 -12.06 5.36 8.37
N ALA A 83 -12.11 4.06 8.13
CA ALA A 83 -13.18 3.49 7.31
C ALA A 83 -14.56 3.70 7.94
N LYS A 84 -14.66 3.59 9.27
CA LYS A 84 -15.89 3.92 10.01
C LYS A 84 -16.26 5.38 9.90
N GLU A 85 -15.30 6.29 10.08
CA GLU A 85 -15.51 7.74 9.91
C GLU A 85 -15.97 8.09 8.50
N ALA A 86 -15.34 7.46 7.49
CA ALA A 86 -15.70 7.63 6.09
C ALA A 86 -17.01 6.92 5.69
N LYS A 87 -17.58 6.10 6.59
CA LYS A 87 -18.81 5.31 6.38
C LYS A 87 -18.71 4.35 5.19
N VAL A 88 -17.54 3.77 4.98
CA VAL A 88 -17.29 2.75 3.96
C VAL A 88 -16.96 1.41 4.57
N LYS A 89 -17.19 0.35 3.79
CA LYS A 89 -16.84 -1.02 4.19
C LYS A 89 -15.55 -1.43 3.47
N VAL A 90 -14.53 -1.74 4.25
CA VAL A 90 -13.27 -2.34 3.79
C VAL A 90 -12.97 -3.53 4.70
N GLU A 91 -12.56 -4.65 4.14
CA GLU A 91 -12.07 -5.79 4.90
C GLU A 91 -10.58 -5.59 5.20
N PHE A 92 -10.21 -5.40 6.47
CA PHE A 92 -8.82 -5.27 6.88
C PHE A 92 -8.34 -6.54 7.57
N ILE A 93 -7.23 -7.12 7.08
CA ILE A 93 -6.70 -8.40 7.54
C ILE A 93 -5.24 -8.26 7.92
N LYS A 94 -4.89 -8.68 9.14
CA LYS A 94 -3.50 -8.79 9.56
C LYS A 94 -2.89 -10.05 8.95
N ALA A 95 -2.00 -9.89 7.98
CA ALA A 95 -1.34 -11.01 7.32
C ALA A 95 0.06 -10.62 6.80
N ASP A 96 0.90 -11.63 6.65
CA ASP A 96 2.19 -11.49 5.98
C ASP A 96 1.98 -11.54 4.46
N ALA A 97 2.38 -10.48 3.77
CA ALA A 97 2.24 -10.36 2.32
C ALA A 97 2.94 -11.47 1.52
N ARG A 98 3.92 -12.15 2.11
CA ARG A 98 4.64 -13.27 1.49
C ARG A 98 3.83 -14.58 1.47
N GLU A 99 2.81 -14.69 2.32
CA GLU A 99 2.08 -15.94 2.60
C GLU A 99 0.56 -15.79 2.48
N LEU A 100 0.09 -14.88 1.59
CA LEU A 100 -1.34 -14.69 1.35
C LEU A 100 -1.97 -16.00 0.85
N LYS A 101 -3.16 -16.30 1.36
CA LYS A 101 -3.87 -17.55 1.04
C LYS A 101 -4.89 -17.41 -0.08
N PHE A 102 -5.08 -16.20 -0.59
CA PHE A 102 -6.01 -15.93 -1.69
C PHE A 102 -5.57 -16.58 -2.98
N LYS A 103 -6.53 -17.00 -3.79
CA LYS A 103 -6.29 -17.65 -5.08
C LYS A 103 -7.34 -17.20 -6.09
N LYS A 104 -6.95 -16.40 -7.08
CA LYS A 104 -7.82 -15.94 -8.17
C LYS A 104 -9.11 -15.25 -7.66
N GLU A 105 -8.96 -14.32 -6.72
CA GLU A 105 -10.09 -13.65 -6.08
C GLU A 105 -10.18 -12.16 -6.42
N PHE A 106 -9.09 -11.57 -6.94
CA PHE A 106 -9.01 -10.13 -7.13
C PHE A 106 -8.77 -9.75 -8.60
N ASP A 107 -9.38 -8.64 -9.02
CA ASP A 107 -9.18 -8.01 -10.32
C ASP A 107 -7.94 -7.12 -10.34
N LEU A 108 -7.58 -6.59 -9.17
CA LEU A 108 -6.42 -5.72 -9.00
C LEU A 108 -5.71 -6.03 -7.68
N ALA A 109 -4.38 -6.11 -7.73
CA ALA A 109 -3.51 -6.07 -6.58
C ALA A 109 -2.69 -4.78 -6.58
N LEU A 110 -2.69 -4.07 -5.46
CA LEU A 110 -1.90 -2.86 -5.24
C LEU A 110 -0.78 -3.15 -4.25
N ILE A 111 0.43 -2.71 -4.58
CA ILE A 111 1.59 -2.62 -3.68
C ILE A 111 2.14 -1.20 -3.84
N ILE A 112 1.53 -0.24 -3.14
CA ILE A 112 1.84 1.19 -3.31
C ILE A 112 2.60 1.71 -2.08
N CYS A 113 3.50 2.66 -2.29
CA CYS A 113 4.35 3.25 -1.27
C CYS A 113 5.20 2.21 -0.51
N GLY A 114 5.68 1.23 -1.26
CA GLY A 114 6.56 0.21 -0.72
C GLY A 114 5.87 -1.00 -0.12
N GLY A 115 4.60 -0.98 0.29
CA GLY A 115 3.79 -2.13 0.75
C GLY A 115 4.53 -3.37 1.33
N GLY A 116 5.70 -3.18 1.98
CA GLY A 116 6.64 -4.21 2.36
C GLY A 116 7.68 -4.58 1.28
N PHE A 117 7.44 -4.25 0.02
CA PHE A 117 8.37 -4.43 -1.09
C PHE A 117 9.05 -3.07 -1.42
N PRO A 118 10.38 -2.97 -1.53
CA PRO A 118 11.44 -3.97 -1.43
C PRO A 118 12.13 -4.02 -0.05
N LEU A 119 11.40 -3.99 1.03
CA LEU A 119 11.93 -3.80 2.40
C LEU A 119 12.34 -5.10 3.09
N MET A 120 12.28 -6.24 2.41
CA MET A 120 12.66 -7.53 2.98
C MET A 120 14.19 -7.70 3.02
N GLU A 121 14.65 -8.62 3.86
CA GLU A 121 16.09 -8.89 4.07
C GLU A 121 16.76 -9.49 2.83
N THR A 122 16.02 -10.23 2.00
CA THR A 122 16.55 -10.87 0.78
C THR A 122 15.63 -10.67 -0.42
N ASP A 123 16.20 -10.80 -1.61
CA ASP A 123 15.45 -10.70 -2.86
C ASP A 123 14.39 -11.80 -2.99
N GLU A 124 14.68 -13.01 -2.47
CA GLU A 124 13.71 -14.12 -2.43
C GLU A 124 12.50 -13.75 -1.59
N MET A 125 12.69 -13.11 -0.44
CA MET A 125 11.59 -12.67 0.41
C MET A 125 10.77 -11.55 -0.25
N ASN A 126 11.41 -10.63 -0.97
CA ASN A 126 10.72 -9.63 -1.78
C ASN A 126 9.92 -10.31 -2.91
N PHE A 127 10.53 -11.28 -3.59
CA PHE A 127 9.87 -12.02 -4.67
C PHE A 127 8.66 -12.82 -4.17
N MET A 128 8.69 -13.37 -2.96
CA MET A 128 7.53 -14.04 -2.36
C MET A 128 6.31 -13.13 -2.24
N ILE A 129 6.50 -11.83 -1.97
CA ILE A 129 5.39 -10.86 -1.95
C ILE A 129 4.75 -10.78 -3.33
N LEU A 130 5.56 -10.64 -4.38
CA LEU A 130 5.05 -10.57 -5.77
C LEU A 130 4.35 -11.87 -6.18
N GLN A 131 4.92 -13.03 -5.86
CA GLN A 131 4.30 -14.33 -6.13
C GLN A 131 2.95 -14.47 -5.42
N SER A 132 2.87 -14.02 -4.18
CA SER A 132 1.66 -14.07 -3.38
C SER A 132 0.58 -13.14 -3.95
N ALA A 133 0.96 -11.91 -4.35
CA ALA A 133 0.08 -10.97 -5.01
C ALA A 133 -0.46 -11.52 -6.34
N VAL A 134 0.41 -12.05 -7.22
CA VAL A 134 0.01 -12.63 -8.50
C VAL A 134 -0.90 -13.83 -8.32
N ARG A 135 -0.64 -14.70 -7.34
CA ARG A 135 -1.49 -15.86 -7.04
C ARG A 135 -2.89 -15.46 -6.60
N SER A 136 -3.04 -14.30 -5.96
CA SER A 136 -4.33 -13.78 -5.51
C SER A 136 -5.17 -13.20 -6.65
N LEU A 137 -4.55 -12.83 -7.78
CA LEU A 137 -5.22 -12.25 -8.93
C LEU A 137 -5.97 -13.30 -9.76
N ASN A 138 -7.12 -12.94 -10.28
CA ASN A 138 -7.83 -13.73 -11.29
C ASN A 138 -7.05 -13.75 -12.63
N ASP A 139 -7.52 -14.53 -13.63
CA ASP A 139 -6.78 -14.74 -14.87
C ASP A 139 -6.54 -13.47 -15.72
N LYS A 140 -7.30 -12.40 -15.47
CA LYS A 140 -7.17 -11.09 -16.12
C LYS A 140 -6.79 -9.99 -15.14
N GLY A 141 -6.51 -10.35 -13.91
CA GLY A 141 -6.15 -9.43 -12.86
C GLY A 141 -4.85 -8.69 -13.16
N LYS A 142 -4.73 -7.49 -12.63
CA LYS A 142 -3.59 -6.59 -12.83
C LYS A 142 -2.86 -6.39 -11.51
N LEU A 143 -1.55 -6.26 -11.58
CA LEU A 143 -0.71 -5.87 -10.44
C LEU A 143 -0.13 -4.48 -10.68
N ILE A 144 -0.33 -3.57 -9.75
CA ILE A 144 0.34 -2.27 -9.70
C ILE A 144 1.33 -2.27 -8.54
N LEU A 145 2.55 -1.90 -8.87
CA LEU A 145 3.65 -1.82 -7.92
C LEU A 145 4.33 -0.47 -8.05
N THR A 146 4.52 0.22 -6.92
CA THR A 146 5.45 1.35 -6.84
C THR A 146 6.63 0.98 -5.95
N THR A 147 7.83 1.41 -6.35
CA THR A 147 9.06 1.16 -5.60
C THR A 147 10.01 2.34 -5.70
N LEU A 148 10.97 2.41 -4.80
CA LEU A 148 11.98 3.45 -4.82
C LEU A 148 12.84 3.33 -6.09
N ASN A 149 13.13 4.47 -6.70
CA ASN A 149 14.09 4.54 -7.79
C ASN A 149 15.51 4.41 -7.22
N GLY A 150 16.13 3.24 -7.41
CA GLY A 150 17.50 2.99 -6.93
C GLY A 150 18.57 3.90 -7.53
N LEU A 151 18.28 4.57 -8.65
CA LEU A 151 19.19 5.55 -9.26
C LEU A 151 19.03 6.96 -8.68
N PHE A 152 17.93 7.24 -7.98
CA PHE A 152 17.69 8.57 -7.41
C PHE A 152 18.86 9.07 -6.55
N PRO A 153 19.45 8.27 -5.63
CA PRO A 153 20.57 8.71 -4.82
C PRO A 153 21.86 9.00 -5.61
N LEU A 154 21.98 8.50 -6.85
CA LEU A 154 23.12 8.79 -7.73
C LEU A 154 23.05 10.19 -8.35
N PHE A 155 21.85 10.73 -8.53
CA PHE A 155 21.62 12.04 -9.15
C PHE A 155 21.27 13.13 -8.14
N HIS A 156 20.87 12.74 -6.94
CA HIS A 156 20.47 13.65 -5.86
C HIS A 156 21.21 13.27 -4.58
N SER A 157 21.76 14.25 -3.89
CA SER A 157 22.38 13.96 -2.60
C SER A 157 21.30 13.52 -1.60
N VAL A 158 21.65 12.61 -0.69
CA VAL A 158 20.75 12.20 0.41
C VAL A 158 20.28 13.41 1.22
N LYS A 159 21.14 14.45 1.30
CA LYS A 159 20.85 15.70 1.99
C LYS A 159 19.77 16.51 1.28
N ASP A 160 19.78 16.53 -0.07
CA ASP A 160 18.75 17.22 -0.87
C ASP A 160 17.41 16.49 -0.77
N PHE A 161 17.43 15.17 -0.74
CA PHE A 161 16.24 14.35 -0.52
C PHE A 161 15.60 14.63 0.87
N ILE A 162 16.39 14.63 1.93
CA ILE A 162 15.92 14.95 3.29
C ILE A 162 15.39 16.38 3.37
N ASN A 163 16.02 17.31 2.69
CA ASN A 163 15.58 18.72 2.67
C ASN A 163 14.28 18.90 1.86
N SER A 164 14.09 18.19 0.76
CA SER A 164 12.85 18.25 -0.02
C SER A 164 11.64 17.70 0.72
N GLU A 165 11.84 16.68 1.56
CA GLU A 165 10.76 16.17 2.44
C GLU A 165 10.32 17.19 3.49
N ASN A 166 11.23 18.09 3.91
CA ASN A 166 10.93 19.10 4.91
C ASN A 166 10.35 20.41 4.34
N THR A 167 10.48 20.67 3.05
CA THR A 167 10.05 21.96 2.46
C THR A 167 8.67 21.91 1.82
N GLY A 168 8.12 20.72 1.51
CA GLY A 168 6.76 20.59 0.97
C GLY A 168 6.55 21.31 -0.37
N ASP A 169 7.63 21.70 -1.03
CA ASP A 169 7.58 22.36 -2.33
C ASP A 169 7.74 21.33 -3.45
N ASP A 170 6.59 21.01 -4.03
CA ASP A 170 6.39 20.70 -5.46
C ASP A 170 4.97 21.07 -5.89
#